data_6d0b6f546a95ccba557e5ecba3e287ab
#
_entry.id   6d0b6f546a95ccba557e5ecba3e287ab
#
_cell.length_a   1.000
_cell.length_b   1.000
_cell.length_c   1.000
_cell.angle_alpha   90.00
_cell.angle_beta   90.00
_cell.angle_gamma   90.00
#
_symmetry.space_group_name_H-M   'P 1'
#
loop_
_entity.id
_entity.type
_entity.pdbx_description
1 polymer ?
#
loop_
_entity_poly.entity_id
_entity_poly.type
_entity_poly.pdbx_seq_one_letter_code
_entity_poly.pdbx_strand_id
1 'polypeptide(L)'
;IQAQDAKKGVVGTNLPIAKEIKAFIASPGKWTDNPVKSMFTSQAEADAKNAANKEKAEAAKAKAESSFAAAQAAEKLAADAGYKDASLNTAAEAAIKDWTKAKADASKASAKAKPVNLFTTLPLLMVAFALFFGIGIFVMGQNLPKFLIGFVGLFVVVVIAMILGKQSTMAYYGIGVEPWGIMF
;
A
#
# COMPACT_ATOMS: atom_id res chain seq x y z
N ILE A 1 10.58 20.94 -10.21
CA ILE A 1 9.35 20.12 -10.12
C ILE A 1 9.41 18.99 -11.15
N GLN A 2 9.60 19.30 -12.44
CA GLN A 2 9.68 18.28 -13.51
C GLN A 2 10.84 17.29 -13.32
N ALA A 3 12.00 17.75 -12.83
CA ALA A 3 13.17 16.89 -12.61
C ALA A 3 12.99 15.90 -11.43
N GLN A 4 12.18 16.24 -10.42
CA GLN A 4 11.86 15.34 -9.32
C GLN A 4 10.82 14.29 -9.70
N ASP A 5 9.87 14.61 -10.59
CA ASP A 5 8.92 13.63 -11.11
C ASP A 5 9.60 12.61 -12.05
N ALA A 6 10.57 13.03 -12.84
CA ALA A 6 11.34 12.14 -13.70
C ALA A 6 12.18 11.12 -12.91
N LYS A 7 12.77 11.52 -11.77
CA LYS A 7 13.56 10.59 -10.91
C LYS A 7 12.72 9.56 -10.16
N LYS A 8 11.46 9.85 -9.82
CA LYS A 8 10.56 8.90 -9.16
C LYS A 8 9.90 7.89 -10.11
N GLY A 9 9.89 8.17 -11.42
CA GLY A 9 9.24 7.32 -12.42
C GLY A 9 10.01 6.08 -12.85
N VAL A 10 11.27 5.92 -12.45
CA VAL A 10 12.15 4.89 -13.00
C VAL A 10 12.38 3.68 -12.09
N VAL A 11 11.85 3.68 -10.86
CA VAL A 11 12.06 2.55 -9.96
C VAL A 11 10.92 1.54 -10.07
N GLY A 12 11.12 0.55 -10.93
CA GLY A 12 10.69 -0.84 -10.71
C GLY A 12 9.20 -1.20 -10.67
N THR A 13 8.28 -0.23 -10.69
CA THR A 13 6.83 -0.52 -10.55
C THR A 13 6.13 -0.87 -11.88
N ASN A 14 6.81 -0.79 -12.99
CA ASN A 14 6.26 -1.06 -14.33
C ASN A 14 6.73 -2.38 -14.96
N LEU A 15 7.40 -3.25 -14.20
CA LEU A 15 7.67 -4.60 -14.68
C LEU A 15 6.33 -5.37 -14.83
N PRO A 16 6.03 -5.97 -16.00
CA PRO A 16 4.80 -6.72 -16.21
C PRO A 16 4.59 -7.82 -15.15
N ILE A 17 5.66 -8.47 -14.71
CA ILE A 17 5.69 -9.43 -13.59
C ILE A 17 5.22 -8.81 -12.27
N ALA A 18 5.48 -7.52 -12.00
CA ALA A 18 5.07 -6.88 -10.74
C ALA A 18 3.55 -6.76 -10.59
N LYS A 19 2.77 -6.72 -11.67
CA LYS A 19 1.30 -6.68 -11.61
C LYS A 19 0.71 -8.04 -11.26
N GLU A 20 1.27 -9.12 -11.78
CA GLU A 20 0.83 -10.48 -11.54
C GLU A 20 1.23 -10.93 -10.13
N ILE A 21 2.45 -10.68 -9.71
CA ILE A 21 2.91 -10.95 -8.34
C ILE A 21 2.09 -10.15 -7.31
N LYS A 22 1.70 -8.90 -7.62
CA LYS A 22 0.87 -8.08 -6.74
C LYS A 22 -0.51 -8.68 -6.47
N ALA A 23 -1.06 -9.43 -7.41
CA ALA A 23 -2.31 -10.16 -7.21
C ALA A 23 -2.14 -11.33 -6.22
N PHE A 24 -0.97 -11.98 -6.20
CA PHE A 24 -0.63 -13.06 -5.27
C PHE A 24 -0.26 -12.57 -3.85
N ILE A 25 0.31 -11.37 -3.73
CA ILE A 25 0.74 -10.79 -2.45
C ILE A 25 -0.36 -9.87 -1.89
N ALA A 26 -1.63 -10.16 -2.14
CA ALA A 26 -2.72 -9.41 -1.54
C ALA A 26 -2.75 -9.65 -0.02
N SER A 27 -2.69 -8.57 0.75
CA SER A 27 -2.79 -8.63 2.20
C SER A 27 -4.23 -8.35 2.66
N PRO A 28 -4.64 -8.86 3.84
CA PRO A 28 -5.94 -8.54 4.41
C PRO A 28 -6.22 -7.04 4.45
N GLY A 29 -7.45 -6.65 4.14
CA GLY A 29 -7.91 -5.27 4.19
C GLY A 29 -8.17 -4.80 5.62
N LYS A 30 -8.38 -3.48 5.81
CA LYS A 30 -8.84 -2.94 7.09
C LYS A 30 -10.28 -3.38 7.37
N TRP A 31 -10.58 -3.68 8.63
CA TRP A 31 -11.91 -4.08 9.09
C TRP A 31 -12.23 -3.47 10.47
N THR A 32 -13.52 -3.34 10.81
CA THR A 32 -13.99 -2.83 12.09
C THR A 32 -14.68 -3.93 12.91
N ASP A 33 -15.78 -4.45 12.37
CA ASP A 33 -16.70 -5.31 13.11
C ASP A 33 -16.64 -6.78 12.66
N ASN A 34 -16.19 -7.03 11.43
CA ASN A 34 -16.18 -8.37 10.85
C ASN A 34 -14.84 -8.66 10.17
N PRO A 35 -14.03 -9.58 10.73
CA PRO A 35 -12.72 -9.94 10.17
C PRO A 35 -12.81 -10.58 8.77
N VAL A 36 -13.93 -11.20 8.42
CA VAL A 36 -14.14 -11.79 7.09
C VAL A 36 -14.08 -10.72 6.00
N LYS A 37 -14.50 -9.49 6.31
CA LYS A 37 -14.40 -8.35 5.37
C LYS A 37 -12.96 -7.95 5.04
N SER A 38 -11.99 -8.34 5.86
CA SER A 38 -10.57 -8.15 5.54
C SER A 38 -10.09 -9.12 4.46
N MET A 39 -10.73 -10.27 4.35
CA MET A 39 -10.33 -11.38 3.47
C MET A 39 -11.16 -11.45 2.19
N PHE A 40 -12.39 -10.93 2.22
CA PHE A 40 -13.31 -10.97 1.11
C PHE A 40 -13.98 -9.62 0.90
N THR A 41 -13.94 -9.12 -0.32
CA THR A 41 -14.71 -7.95 -0.78
C THR A 41 -15.33 -8.31 -2.12
N SER A 42 -16.64 -8.29 -2.19
CA SER A 42 -17.37 -8.56 -3.44
C SER A 42 -17.19 -7.40 -4.46
N GLN A 43 -17.51 -7.66 -5.72
CA GLN A 43 -17.51 -6.62 -6.76
C GLN A 43 -18.49 -5.50 -6.39
N ALA A 44 -19.68 -5.83 -5.92
CA ALA A 44 -20.71 -4.86 -5.53
C ALA A 44 -20.22 -3.96 -4.38
N GLU A 45 -19.55 -4.53 -3.37
CA GLU A 45 -18.95 -3.76 -2.27
C GLU A 45 -17.79 -2.87 -2.73
N ALA A 46 -16.98 -3.35 -3.66
CA ALA A 46 -15.90 -2.57 -4.26
C ALA A 46 -16.48 -1.38 -5.05
N ASP A 47 -17.51 -1.61 -5.83
CA ASP A 47 -18.17 -0.57 -6.62
C ASP A 47 -18.88 0.46 -5.73
N ALA A 48 -19.56 0.02 -4.67
CA ALA A 48 -20.15 0.91 -3.69
C ALA A 48 -19.10 1.79 -2.99
N LYS A 49 -17.96 1.23 -2.59
CA LYS A 49 -16.83 1.99 -2.02
C LYS A 49 -16.26 2.99 -3.03
N ASN A 50 -16.14 2.61 -4.29
CA ASN A 50 -15.63 3.48 -5.34
C ASN A 50 -16.58 4.65 -5.60
N ALA A 51 -17.89 4.40 -5.62
CA ALA A 51 -18.90 5.43 -5.74
C ALA A 51 -18.88 6.41 -4.56
N ALA A 52 -18.83 5.91 -3.32
CA ALA A 52 -18.76 6.73 -2.12
C ALA A 52 -17.47 7.58 -2.02
N ASN A 53 -16.37 7.10 -2.62
CA ASN A 53 -15.09 7.81 -2.60
C ASN A 53 -14.91 8.76 -3.79
N LYS A 54 -15.81 8.77 -4.76
CA LYS A 54 -15.68 9.57 -6.00
C LYS A 54 -15.54 11.06 -5.70
N GLU A 55 -16.45 11.60 -4.90
CA GLU A 55 -16.44 13.02 -4.51
C GLU A 55 -15.16 13.41 -3.77
N LYS A 56 -14.72 12.56 -2.82
CA LYS A 56 -13.45 12.78 -2.09
C LYS A 56 -12.24 12.73 -3.02
N ALA A 57 -12.26 11.85 -4.01
CA ALA A 57 -11.19 11.75 -5.00
C ALA A 57 -11.14 12.98 -5.91
N GLU A 58 -12.29 13.50 -6.33
CA GLU A 58 -12.39 14.71 -7.14
C GLU A 58 -11.92 15.95 -6.34
N ALA A 59 -12.37 16.11 -5.09
CA ALA A 59 -11.91 17.18 -4.21
C ALA A 59 -10.39 17.12 -3.95
N ALA A 60 -9.84 15.94 -3.72
CA ALA A 60 -8.41 15.76 -3.52
C ALA A 60 -7.59 16.07 -4.78
N LYS A 61 -8.12 15.75 -5.97
CA LYS A 61 -7.49 16.12 -7.26
C LYS A 61 -7.49 17.63 -7.46
N ALA A 62 -8.63 18.28 -7.26
CA ALA A 62 -8.73 19.74 -7.37
C ALA A 62 -7.76 20.45 -6.41
N LYS A 63 -7.62 19.95 -5.18
CA LYS A 63 -6.63 20.45 -4.23
C LYS A 63 -5.19 20.23 -4.72
N ALA A 64 -4.88 19.10 -5.32
CA ALA A 64 -3.55 18.83 -5.87
C ALA A 64 -3.22 19.77 -7.04
N GLU A 65 -4.18 20.05 -7.91
CA GLU A 65 -4.04 20.98 -9.04
C GLU A 65 -3.84 22.42 -8.56
N SER A 66 -4.63 22.89 -7.60
CA SER A 66 -4.47 24.24 -7.03
C SER A 66 -3.12 24.40 -6.31
N SER A 67 -2.70 23.38 -5.55
CA SER A 67 -1.39 23.37 -4.89
C SER A 67 -0.23 23.35 -5.90
N PHE A 68 -0.42 22.68 -7.05
CA PHE A 68 0.56 22.69 -8.14
C PHE A 68 0.73 24.08 -8.74
N ALA A 69 -0.37 24.77 -9.04
CA ALA A 69 -0.31 26.14 -9.56
C ALA A 69 0.38 27.08 -8.56
N ALA A 70 0.09 26.95 -7.25
CA ALA A 70 0.77 27.73 -6.22
C ALA A 70 2.26 27.44 -6.14
N ALA A 71 2.66 26.16 -6.25
CA ALA A 71 4.07 25.76 -6.25
C ALA A 71 4.82 26.30 -7.48
N GLN A 72 4.19 26.26 -8.65
CA GLN A 72 4.78 26.86 -9.86
C GLN A 72 4.95 28.38 -9.75
N ALA A 73 3.97 29.08 -9.21
CA ALA A 73 4.06 30.52 -9.01
C ALA A 73 5.19 30.89 -8.04
N ALA A 74 5.29 30.18 -6.91
CA ALA A 74 6.34 30.41 -5.91
C ALA A 74 7.73 30.08 -6.47
N GLU A 75 7.88 28.98 -7.22
CA GLU A 75 9.14 28.62 -7.88
C GLU A 75 9.56 29.66 -8.91
N LYS A 76 8.60 30.19 -9.68
CA LYS A 76 8.88 31.24 -10.66
C LYS A 76 9.40 32.52 -9.99
N LEU A 77 8.78 32.95 -8.89
CA LEU A 77 9.25 34.11 -8.14
C LEU A 77 10.69 33.92 -7.61
N ALA A 78 11.00 32.75 -7.09
CA ALA A 78 12.35 32.42 -6.64
C ALA A 78 13.35 32.39 -7.81
N ALA A 79 12.95 31.86 -8.96
CA ALA A 79 13.77 31.82 -10.17
C ALA A 79 14.01 33.22 -10.76
N ASP A 80 13.00 34.08 -10.83
CA ASP A 80 13.09 35.46 -11.28
C ASP A 80 14.05 36.30 -10.41
N ALA A 81 14.12 35.97 -9.10
CA ALA A 81 15.10 36.53 -8.16
C ALA A 81 16.49 35.83 -8.24
N GLY A 82 16.70 34.93 -9.20
CA GLY A 82 17.95 34.17 -9.37
C GLY A 82 18.28 33.28 -8.18
N TYR A 83 17.29 32.88 -7.40
CA TYR A 83 17.41 32.07 -6.17
C TYR A 83 18.28 32.71 -5.06
N LYS A 84 18.49 34.03 -5.13
CA LYS A 84 19.32 34.75 -4.15
C LYS A 84 18.53 35.20 -2.92
N ASP A 85 17.21 35.22 -3.00
CA ASP A 85 16.33 35.60 -1.88
C ASP A 85 15.94 34.35 -1.08
N ALA A 86 16.44 34.27 0.15
CA ALA A 86 16.19 33.14 1.05
C ALA A 86 14.69 33.00 1.41
N SER A 87 13.94 34.11 1.46
CA SER A 87 12.51 34.08 1.81
C SER A 87 11.69 33.51 0.67
N LEU A 88 11.98 33.86 -0.59
CA LEU A 88 11.33 33.29 -1.76
C LEU A 88 11.67 31.83 -1.94
N ASN A 89 12.91 31.43 -1.67
CA ASN A 89 13.32 30.02 -1.74
C ASN A 89 12.57 29.18 -0.70
N THR A 90 12.46 29.67 0.56
CA THR A 90 11.70 28.99 1.62
C THR A 90 10.22 28.88 1.26
N ALA A 91 9.62 29.92 0.70
CA ALA A 91 8.23 29.89 0.24
C ALA A 91 8.01 28.89 -0.89
N ALA A 92 8.94 28.81 -1.85
CA ALA A 92 8.89 27.83 -2.94
C ALA A 92 9.02 26.39 -2.43
N GLU A 93 9.95 26.13 -1.50
CA GLU A 93 10.10 24.81 -0.88
C GLU A 93 8.83 24.40 -0.10
N ALA A 94 8.23 25.30 0.65
CA ALA A 94 6.97 25.02 1.38
C ALA A 94 5.83 24.69 0.41
N ALA A 95 5.66 25.48 -0.65
CA ALA A 95 4.64 25.27 -1.67
C ALA A 95 4.84 23.94 -2.43
N ILE A 96 6.07 23.54 -2.75
CA ILE A 96 6.41 22.25 -3.36
C ILE A 96 6.10 21.10 -2.41
N LYS A 97 6.37 21.24 -1.11
CA LYS A 97 6.06 20.23 -0.10
C LYS A 97 4.54 20.04 0.04
N ASP A 98 3.78 21.13 0.06
CA ASP A 98 2.32 21.08 0.13
C ASP A 98 1.72 20.44 -1.12
N TRP A 99 2.21 20.77 -2.30
CA TRP A 99 1.81 20.09 -3.53
C TRP A 99 2.13 18.59 -3.53
N THR A 100 3.34 18.20 -3.11
CA THR A 100 3.72 16.77 -3.04
C THR A 100 2.82 16.00 -2.09
N LYS A 101 2.43 16.60 -0.97
CA LYS A 101 1.47 16.03 -0.02
C LYS A 101 0.08 15.92 -0.66
N ALA A 102 -0.43 17.00 -1.25
CA ALA A 102 -1.73 17.00 -1.93
C ALA A 102 -1.81 15.97 -3.06
N LYS A 103 -0.74 15.84 -3.86
CA LYS A 103 -0.61 14.81 -4.91
C LYS A 103 -0.65 13.39 -4.35
N ALA A 104 0.04 13.15 -3.24
CA ALA A 104 0.00 11.84 -2.56
C ALA A 104 -1.39 11.52 -2.01
N ASP A 105 -2.07 12.51 -1.42
CA ASP A 105 -3.43 12.36 -0.90
C ASP A 105 -4.44 12.14 -2.03
N ALA A 106 -4.31 12.85 -3.16
CA ALA A 106 -5.12 12.63 -4.36
C ALA A 106 -4.93 11.22 -4.95
N SER A 107 -3.68 10.73 -4.98
CA SER A 107 -3.38 9.37 -5.42
C SER A 107 -4.03 8.31 -4.52
N LYS A 108 -3.98 8.51 -3.20
CA LYS A 108 -4.64 7.61 -2.23
C LYS A 108 -6.16 7.66 -2.36
N ALA A 109 -6.75 8.85 -2.49
CA ALA A 109 -8.19 9.03 -2.64
C ALA A 109 -8.72 8.46 -3.96
N SER A 110 -7.92 8.53 -5.03
CA SER A 110 -8.25 7.99 -6.35
C SER A 110 -8.01 6.47 -6.49
N ALA A 111 -7.41 5.83 -5.47
CA ALA A 111 -7.18 4.40 -5.48
C ALA A 111 -8.51 3.65 -5.48
N LYS A 112 -8.78 2.91 -6.56
CA LYS A 112 -10.01 2.12 -6.70
C LYS A 112 -9.96 0.88 -5.82
N ALA A 113 -11.01 0.67 -5.04
CA ALA A 113 -11.25 -0.59 -4.38
C ALA A 113 -11.48 -1.66 -5.45
N LYS A 114 -10.86 -2.83 -5.26
CA LYS A 114 -11.03 -3.99 -6.13
C LYS A 114 -11.68 -5.11 -5.35
N PRO A 115 -12.41 -6.01 -6.02
CA PRO A 115 -12.84 -7.24 -5.37
C PRO A 115 -11.62 -8.02 -4.93
N VAL A 116 -11.69 -8.61 -3.76
CA VAL A 116 -10.60 -9.40 -3.17
C VAL A 116 -11.18 -10.70 -2.64
N ASN A 117 -10.53 -11.81 -2.95
CA ASN A 117 -10.85 -13.11 -2.38
C ASN A 117 -9.56 -13.77 -1.89
N LEU A 118 -9.21 -13.52 -0.63
CA LEU A 118 -8.02 -14.10 -0.02
C LEU A 118 -8.22 -15.55 0.39
N PHE A 119 -9.46 -16.04 0.48
CA PHE A 119 -9.72 -17.45 0.78
C PHE A 119 -9.20 -18.40 -0.30
N THR A 120 -9.07 -17.92 -1.54
CA THR A 120 -8.45 -18.69 -2.63
C THR A 120 -6.98 -18.37 -2.82
N THR A 121 -6.60 -17.12 -2.65
CA THR A 121 -5.24 -16.63 -2.91
C THR A 121 -4.26 -17.09 -1.82
N LEU A 122 -4.64 -17.04 -0.53
CA LEU A 122 -3.74 -17.41 0.56
C LEU A 122 -3.39 -18.91 0.58
N PRO A 123 -4.32 -19.86 0.40
CA PRO A 123 -3.96 -21.27 0.27
C PRO A 123 -3.04 -21.54 -0.93
N LEU A 124 -3.27 -20.88 -2.06
CA LEU A 124 -2.41 -21.02 -3.23
C LEU A 124 -1.00 -20.50 -2.94
N LEU A 125 -0.89 -19.36 -2.28
CA LEU A 125 0.38 -18.80 -1.85
C LEU A 125 1.09 -19.70 -0.84
N MET A 126 0.35 -20.28 0.11
CA MET A 126 0.86 -21.25 1.07
C MET A 126 1.48 -22.47 0.35
N VAL A 127 0.77 -23.03 -0.63
CA VAL A 127 1.28 -24.17 -1.42
C VAL A 127 2.53 -23.77 -2.19
N ALA A 128 2.54 -22.59 -2.82
CA ALA A 128 3.71 -22.11 -3.56
C ALA A 128 4.95 -21.98 -2.66
N PHE A 129 4.80 -21.40 -1.47
CA PHE A 129 5.90 -21.29 -0.50
C PHE A 129 6.29 -22.65 0.10
N ALA A 130 5.31 -23.53 0.38
CA ALA A 130 5.59 -24.88 0.86
C ALA A 130 6.42 -25.67 -0.14
N LEU A 131 6.15 -25.56 -1.44
CA LEU A 131 6.94 -26.17 -2.50
C LEU A 131 8.33 -25.54 -2.57
N PHE A 132 8.41 -24.22 -2.60
CA PHE A 132 9.70 -23.52 -2.70
C PHE A 132 10.65 -23.87 -1.55
N PHE A 133 10.17 -23.73 -0.30
CA PHE A 133 10.98 -24.06 0.87
C PHE A 133 11.14 -25.58 1.05
N GLY A 134 10.12 -26.36 0.67
CA GLY A 134 10.13 -27.82 0.75
C GLY A 134 11.24 -28.43 -0.10
N ILE A 135 11.52 -27.89 -1.29
CA ILE A 135 12.65 -28.32 -2.14
C ILE A 135 13.96 -28.09 -1.38
N GLY A 136 14.14 -26.92 -0.75
CA GLY A 136 15.34 -26.64 0.05
C GLY A 136 15.51 -27.62 1.22
N ILE A 137 14.44 -27.88 1.97
CA ILE A 137 14.42 -28.84 3.09
C ILE A 137 14.75 -30.27 2.62
N PHE A 138 14.18 -30.66 1.48
CA PHE A 138 14.45 -31.97 0.87
C PHE A 138 15.92 -32.12 0.46
N VAL A 139 16.50 -31.13 -0.20
CA VAL A 139 17.91 -31.12 -0.63
C VAL A 139 18.85 -31.16 0.60
N MET A 140 18.49 -30.52 1.70
CA MET A 140 19.25 -30.57 2.96
C MET A 140 19.09 -31.89 3.72
N GLY A 141 18.33 -32.86 3.21
CA GLY A 141 18.11 -34.14 3.89
C GLY A 141 17.27 -34.06 5.16
N GLN A 142 16.55 -32.98 5.36
CA GLN A 142 15.70 -32.76 6.53
C GLN A 142 14.34 -33.44 6.40
N ASN A 143 13.63 -33.61 7.52
CA ASN A 143 12.34 -34.26 7.56
C ASN A 143 11.22 -33.38 6.94
N LEU A 144 10.95 -33.57 5.65
CA LEU A 144 9.96 -32.82 4.89
C LEU A 144 8.53 -32.86 5.51
N PRO A 145 7.99 -34.01 5.94
CA PRO A 145 6.68 -34.05 6.60
C PRO A 145 6.60 -33.20 7.87
N LYS A 146 7.60 -33.22 8.73
CA LYS A 146 7.64 -32.37 9.93
C LYS A 146 7.70 -30.89 9.56
N PHE A 147 8.49 -30.55 8.56
CA PHE A 147 8.55 -29.18 8.04
C PHE A 147 7.18 -28.73 7.53
N LEU A 148 6.50 -29.51 6.70
CA LEU A 148 5.19 -29.11 6.13
C LEU A 148 4.14 -28.88 7.21
N ILE A 149 4.08 -29.73 8.24
CA ILE A 149 3.15 -29.55 9.36
C ILE A 149 3.44 -28.24 10.10
N GLY A 150 4.71 -27.99 10.44
CA GLY A 150 5.12 -26.76 11.12
C GLY A 150 4.90 -25.53 10.25
N PHE A 151 5.18 -25.62 8.96
CA PHE A 151 5.00 -24.53 8.00
C PHE A 151 3.52 -24.13 7.86
N VAL A 152 2.60 -25.08 7.73
CA VAL A 152 1.15 -24.80 7.68
C VAL A 152 0.70 -24.12 8.96
N GLY A 153 1.11 -24.62 10.13
CA GLY A 153 0.80 -23.99 11.42
C GLY A 153 1.30 -22.54 11.48
N LEU A 154 2.57 -22.32 11.14
CA LEU A 154 3.15 -20.99 11.11
C LEU A 154 2.41 -20.05 10.13
N PHE A 155 2.09 -20.54 8.93
CA PHE A 155 1.38 -19.76 7.92
C PHE A 155 0.01 -19.29 8.43
N VAL A 156 -0.74 -20.18 9.06
CA VAL A 156 -2.06 -19.84 9.66
C VAL A 156 -1.90 -18.77 10.74
N VAL A 157 -0.92 -18.91 11.64
CA VAL A 157 -0.64 -17.93 12.68
C VAL A 157 -0.30 -16.56 12.08
N VAL A 158 0.54 -16.51 11.05
CA VAL A 158 0.87 -15.27 10.34
C VAL A 158 -0.36 -14.63 9.71
N VAL A 159 -1.23 -15.41 9.08
CA VAL A 159 -2.48 -14.89 8.50
C VAL A 159 -3.38 -14.30 9.58
N ILE A 160 -3.53 -14.98 10.72
CA ILE A 160 -4.30 -14.47 11.87
C ILE A 160 -3.69 -13.15 12.38
N ALA A 161 -2.39 -13.10 12.57
CA ALA A 161 -1.68 -11.88 13.00
C ALA A 161 -1.90 -10.72 12.02
N MET A 162 -1.87 -11.00 10.72
CA MET A 162 -2.15 -9.98 9.69
C MET A 162 -3.60 -9.48 9.75
N ILE A 163 -4.57 -10.36 9.98
CA ILE A 163 -5.98 -9.99 10.12
C ILE A 163 -6.16 -9.10 11.35
N LEU A 164 -5.64 -9.51 12.50
CA LEU A 164 -5.72 -8.75 13.75
C LEU A 164 -5.06 -7.38 13.64
N GLY A 165 -3.87 -7.30 13.06
CA GLY A 165 -3.15 -6.04 12.85
C GLY A 165 -3.83 -5.07 11.87
N LYS A 166 -4.85 -5.51 11.11
CA LYS A 166 -5.66 -4.67 10.22
C LYS A 166 -6.97 -4.20 10.84
N GLN A 167 -7.27 -4.60 12.06
CA GLN A 167 -8.45 -4.13 12.79
C GLN A 167 -8.31 -2.62 13.09
N SER A 168 -9.36 -1.85 12.77
CA SER A 168 -9.29 -0.39 12.77
C SER A 168 -9.03 0.22 14.16
N THR A 169 -9.56 -0.37 15.22
CA THR A 169 -9.34 0.08 16.60
C THR A 169 -7.91 -0.19 17.04
N MET A 170 -7.37 -1.37 16.71
CA MET A 170 -5.98 -1.71 17.00
C MET A 170 -5.01 -0.79 16.27
N ALA A 171 -5.30 -0.49 15.00
CA ALA A 171 -4.52 0.46 14.21
C ALA A 171 -4.57 1.89 14.78
N TYR A 172 -5.70 2.29 15.37
CA TYR A 172 -5.84 3.60 16.04
C TYR A 172 -4.91 3.70 17.26
N TYR A 173 -4.75 2.64 18.04
CA TYR A 173 -3.83 2.58 19.18
C TYR A 173 -2.37 2.30 18.78
N GLY A 174 -2.04 2.30 17.48
CA GLY A 174 -0.68 2.03 16.99
C GLY A 174 -0.27 0.56 17.07
N ILE A 175 -1.19 -0.36 17.37
CA ILE A 175 -0.93 -1.79 17.42
C ILE A 175 -1.07 -2.34 15.99
N GLY A 176 0.02 -2.35 15.25
CA GLY A 176 0.10 -2.89 13.89
C GLY A 176 0.22 -4.43 13.86
N VAL A 177 0.77 -4.94 12.77
CA VAL A 177 0.95 -6.39 12.57
C VAL A 177 2.12 -6.92 13.41
N GLU A 178 3.13 -6.10 13.64
CA GLU A 178 4.40 -6.49 14.29
C GLU A 178 4.20 -7.06 15.71
N PRO A 179 3.42 -6.42 16.62
CA PRO A 179 3.19 -6.97 17.95
C PRO A 179 2.54 -8.35 17.94
N TRP A 180 1.63 -8.60 16.99
CA TRP A 180 0.96 -9.89 16.87
C TRP A 180 1.91 -11.00 16.39
N GLY A 181 2.88 -10.66 15.54
CA GLY A 181 3.90 -11.60 15.08
C GLY A 181 4.87 -12.01 16.19
N ILE A 182 4.98 -11.21 17.26
CA ILE A 182 5.84 -11.52 18.42
C ILE A 182 5.08 -12.35 19.48
N MET A 183 3.74 -12.16 19.57
CA MET A 183 2.90 -12.87 20.57
C MET A 183 2.66 -14.35 20.24
N PHE A 184 2.81 -14.76 19.01
CA PHE A 184 2.60 -16.13 18.53
C PHE A 184 3.91 -16.76 18.07
#